data_2283455581c1916dd2c7b686cf960aab
#
_entry.id   2283455581c1916dd2c7b686cf960aab
#
_cell.length_a   1.000
_cell.length_b   1.000
_cell.length_c   1.000
_cell.angle_alpha   90.00
_cell.angle_beta   90.00
_cell.angle_gamma   90.00
#
_symmetry.space_group_name_H-M   'P 1'
#
loop_
_entity.id
_entity.type
_entity.pdbx_description
1 polymer ?
#
loop_
_entity_poly.entity_id
_entity_poly.type
_entity_poly.pdbx_seq_one_letter_code
_entity_poly.pdbx_strand_id
1 'polypeptide(L)'
;MSKLILTRHGQSVWNAENRFTGWVDVDLSQKGILEAQKSGQLLKDLNINIDVSYTSFLKRAIRTLTVILQLNNMDLKFNTSWEINERHYGALTGLNKEEMKKKIGEDQFNKYRRSWDVAPPAMSDSDKNRSLFSPLNANIPLGMSPFTESLKDTYNRVIPYYEREIKINLIKEKNVLVVAHGNSLRALCKFLFNISEQKIHDLEIPTGNPLILEFDKSLKVRKYYYLDEKRAKKIIFNQ
;
A
#
# COMPACT_ATOMS: atom_id res chain seq x y z
N MET A 1 23.24 -5.56 -7.79
CA MET A 1 22.34 -5.76 -6.62
C MET A 1 21.06 -4.99 -6.84
N SER A 2 19.93 -5.66 -6.81
CA SER A 2 18.62 -5.05 -7.03
C SER A 2 18.12 -4.26 -5.82
N LYS A 3 17.29 -3.26 -6.08
CA LYS A 3 16.59 -2.49 -5.06
C LYS A 3 15.08 -2.62 -5.26
N LEU A 4 14.36 -2.79 -4.16
CA LEU A 4 12.91 -2.64 -4.13
C LEU A 4 12.58 -1.34 -3.39
N ILE A 5 11.87 -0.47 -4.08
CA ILE A 5 11.45 0.82 -3.58
C ILE A 5 9.95 0.73 -3.27
N LEU A 6 9.58 0.81 -2.02
CA LEU A 6 8.19 0.77 -1.58
C LEU A 6 7.73 2.17 -1.20
N THR A 7 6.70 2.66 -1.85
CA THR A 7 6.14 3.99 -1.56
C THR A 7 4.64 3.88 -1.33
N ARG A 8 4.18 4.27 -0.15
CA ARG A 8 2.75 4.45 0.07
C ARG A 8 2.29 5.72 -0.66
N HIS A 9 1.15 5.66 -1.34
CA HIS A 9 0.55 6.82 -1.99
C HIS A 9 0.47 8.03 -1.05
N GLY A 10 0.49 9.25 -1.60
CA GLY A 10 0.28 10.48 -0.86
C GLY A 10 -1.09 10.52 -0.17
N GLN A 11 -1.30 11.44 0.76
CA GLN A 11 -2.57 11.58 1.46
C GLN A 11 -3.74 11.68 0.47
N SER A 12 -4.76 10.82 0.59
CA SER A 12 -5.99 10.94 -0.18
C SER A 12 -6.99 11.91 0.48
N VAL A 13 -8.01 12.35 -0.28
CA VAL A 13 -9.10 13.19 0.25
C VAL A 13 -9.71 12.54 1.49
N TRP A 14 -10.05 11.25 1.46
CA TRP A 14 -10.63 10.55 2.61
C TRP A 14 -9.64 10.28 3.74
N ASN A 15 -8.32 10.26 3.46
CA ASN A 15 -7.34 10.27 4.56
C ASN A 15 -7.36 11.61 5.30
N ALA A 16 -7.50 12.73 4.58
CA ALA A 16 -7.61 14.07 5.19
C ALA A 16 -8.90 14.20 6.03
N GLU A 17 -10.01 13.58 5.59
CA GLU A 17 -11.30 13.53 6.28
C GLU A 17 -11.33 12.47 7.42
N ASN A 18 -10.23 11.77 7.67
CA ASN A 18 -10.14 10.67 8.63
C ASN A 18 -11.18 9.54 8.43
N ARG A 19 -11.45 9.16 7.17
CA ARG A 19 -12.40 8.11 6.80
C ARG A 19 -11.72 6.80 6.42
N PHE A 20 -12.43 5.69 6.58
CA PHE A 20 -12.02 4.39 6.04
C PHE A 20 -12.20 4.39 4.52
N THR A 21 -11.11 4.27 3.76
CA THR A 21 -11.14 4.39 2.29
C THR A 21 -11.30 3.03 1.59
N GLY A 22 -10.45 2.07 1.94
CA GLY A 22 -10.44 0.76 1.28
C GLY A 22 -10.32 0.86 -0.24
N TRP A 23 -11.24 0.22 -0.94
CA TRP A 23 -11.27 0.15 -2.40
C TRP A 23 -12.02 1.30 -3.09
N VAL A 24 -12.56 2.26 -2.33
CA VAL A 24 -13.15 3.46 -2.94
C VAL A 24 -12.07 4.24 -3.67
N ASP A 25 -12.35 4.63 -4.92
CA ASP A 25 -11.39 5.24 -5.82
C ASP A 25 -11.34 6.77 -5.67
N VAL A 26 -10.96 7.22 -4.47
CA VAL A 26 -10.73 8.64 -4.18
C VAL A 26 -9.34 9.09 -4.62
N ASP A 27 -9.22 10.34 -5.01
CA ASP A 27 -7.97 10.96 -5.46
C ASP A 27 -7.11 11.45 -4.28
N LEU A 28 -5.92 11.96 -4.60
CA LEU A 28 -5.03 12.63 -3.67
C LEU A 28 -5.64 13.96 -3.19
N SER A 29 -5.39 14.31 -1.94
CA SER A 29 -5.56 15.69 -1.46
C SER A 29 -4.42 16.57 -2.00
N GLN A 30 -4.54 17.91 -1.84
CA GLN A 30 -3.47 18.82 -2.19
C GLN A 30 -2.16 18.47 -1.47
N LYS A 31 -2.23 18.13 -0.19
CA LYS A 31 -1.09 17.64 0.59
C LYS A 31 -0.52 16.35 0.00
N GLY A 32 -1.38 15.43 -0.46
CA GLY A 32 -0.95 14.17 -1.07
C GLY A 32 -0.18 14.38 -2.38
N ILE A 33 -0.54 15.40 -3.15
CA ILE A 33 0.21 15.79 -4.37
C ILE A 33 1.62 16.28 -3.98
N LEU A 34 1.72 17.13 -2.96
CA LEU A 34 3.03 17.60 -2.46
C LEU A 34 3.88 16.44 -1.90
N GLU A 35 3.26 15.48 -1.22
CA GLU A 35 3.95 14.28 -0.75
C GLU A 35 4.46 13.41 -1.91
N ALA A 36 3.69 13.28 -3.00
CA ALA A 36 4.11 12.57 -4.21
C ALA A 36 5.28 13.30 -4.91
N GLN A 37 5.22 14.61 -5.01
CA GLN A 37 6.31 15.43 -5.56
C GLN A 37 7.58 15.29 -4.71
N LYS A 38 7.46 15.35 -3.39
CA LYS A 38 8.60 15.13 -2.49
C LYS A 38 9.20 13.73 -2.68
N SER A 39 8.37 12.71 -2.81
CA SER A 39 8.85 11.34 -3.10
C SER A 39 9.66 11.27 -4.40
N GLY A 40 9.14 11.90 -5.46
CA GLY A 40 9.83 11.98 -6.74
C GLY A 40 11.17 12.71 -6.64
N GLN A 41 11.23 13.83 -5.92
CA GLN A 41 12.46 14.56 -5.72
C GLN A 41 13.51 13.76 -4.93
N LEU A 42 13.11 13.09 -3.84
CA LEU A 42 14.01 12.25 -3.06
C LEU A 42 14.60 11.09 -3.88
N LEU A 43 13.82 10.49 -4.77
CA LEU A 43 14.31 9.44 -5.68
C LEU A 43 15.25 10.00 -6.74
N LYS A 44 14.97 11.20 -7.26
CA LYS A 44 15.85 11.91 -8.20
C LYS A 44 17.20 12.23 -7.58
N ASP A 45 17.20 12.74 -6.35
CA ASP A 45 18.43 13.10 -5.62
C ASP A 45 19.29 11.86 -5.33
N LEU A 46 18.66 10.70 -5.16
CA LEU A 46 19.35 9.43 -4.96
C LEU A 46 19.94 8.86 -6.27
N ASN A 47 19.57 9.43 -7.41
CA ASN A 47 20.02 9.01 -8.76
C ASN A 47 19.89 7.50 -9.02
N ILE A 48 18.79 6.90 -8.56
CA ILE A 48 18.49 5.49 -8.81
C ILE A 48 17.75 5.36 -10.15
N ASN A 49 18.29 4.56 -11.06
CA ASN A 49 17.54 4.12 -12.23
C ASN A 49 16.43 3.15 -11.79
N ILE A 50 15.17 3.43 -12.11
CA ILE A 50 14.02 2.54 -11.90
C ILE A 50 13.73 1.83 -13.21
N ASP A 51 13.87 0.50 -13.21
CA ASP A 51 13.73 -0.31 -14.43
C ASP A 51 12.28 -0.76 -14.67
N VAL A 52 11.52 -0.96 -13.58
CA VAL A 52 10.13 -1.44 -13.64
C VAL A 52 9.31 -0.81 -12.52
N SER A 53 8.08 -0.42 -12.83
CA SER A 53 7.17 0.16 -11.86
C SER A 53 5.85 -0.60 -11.77
N TYR A 54 5.33 -0.72 -10.56
CA TYR A 54 4.06 -1.37 -10.22
C TYR A 54 3.18 -0.46 -9.38
N THR A 55 1.86 -0.53 -9.62
CA THR A 55 0.88 0.17 -8.78
C THR A 55 -0.46 -0.56 -8.76
N SER A 56 -1.35 -0.15 -7.87
CA SER A 56 -2.72 -0.67 -7.79
C SER A 56 -3.64 -0.06 -8.86
N PHE A 57 -4.90 -0.51 -8.92
CA PHE A 57 -5.92 0.13 -9.76
C PHE A 57 -6.45 1.47 -9.22
N LEU A 58 -6.07 1.87 -8.01
CA LEU A 58 -6.65 3.03 -7.32
C LEU A 58 -5.94 4.34 -7.70
N LYS A 59 -6.72 5.35 -8.13
CA LYS A 59 -6.23 6.65 -8.63
C LYS A 59 -5.14 7.27 -7.76
N ARG A 60 -5.31 7.27 -6.45
CA ARG A 60 -4.34 7.86 -5.52
C ARG A 60 -2.95 7.25 -5.62
N ALA A 61 -2.87 5.92 -5.88
CA ALA A 61 -1.59 5.24 -6.08
C ALA A 61 -1.04 5.48 -7.48
N ILE A 62 -1.89 5.37 -8.52
CA ILE A 62 -1.53 5.69 -9.90
C ILE A 62 -1.00 7.11 -10.00
N ARG A 63 -1.74 8.10 -9.46
CA ARG A 63 -1.34 9.50 -9.52
C ARG A 63 -0.03 9.77 -8.77
N THR A 64 0.18 9.13 -7.61
CA THR A 64 1.47 9.23 -6.89
C THR A 64 2.61 8.69 -7.75
N LEU A 65 2.44 7.51 -8.37
CA LEU A 65 3.46 6.94 -9.26
C LEU A 65 3.72 7.83 -10.46
N THR A 66 2.68 8.32 -11.14
CA THR A 66 2.80 9.21 -12.30
C THR A 66 3.62 10.45 -11.97
N VAL A 67 3.35 11.11 -10.84
CA VAL A 67 4.11 12.29 -10.38
C VAL A 67 5.58 11.94 -10.14
N ILE A 68 5.86 10.78 -9.52
CA ILE A 68 7.24 10.32 -9.28
C ILE A 68 7.97 10.10 -10.62
N LEU A 69 7.37 9.39 -11.56
CA LEU A 69 7.99 9.10 -12.86
C LEU A 69 8.24 10.38 -13.67
N GLN A 70 7.27 11.31 -13.72
CA GLN A 70 7.42 12.59 -14.40
C GLN A 70 8.59 13.42 -13.87
N LEU A 71 8.72 13.54 -12.55
CA LEU A 71 9.82 14.29 -11.92
C LEU A 71 11.20 13.68 -12.20
N ASN A 72 11.23 12.37 -12.45
CA ASN A 72 12.46 11.66 -12.78
C ASN A 72 12.71 11.54 -14.30
N ASN A 73 11.90 12.18 -15.14
CA ASN A 73 11.95 12.10 -16.60
C ASN A 73 11.91 10.65 -17.12
N MET A 74 11.14 9.80 -16.45
CA MET A 74 10.99 8.38 -16.79
C MET A 74 9.76 8.15 -17.66
N ASP A 75 9.80 7.08 -18.44
CA ASP A 75 8.63 6.62 -19.21
C ASP A 75 7.44 6.32 -18.27
N LEU A 76 6.25 6.77 -18.66
CA LEU A 76 5.00 6.55 -17.90
C LEU A 76 4.44 5.13 -18.10
N LYS A 77 5.28 4.16 -18.40
CA LYS A 77 4.92 2.75 -18.46
C LYS A 77 5.04 2.11 -17.08
N PHE A 78 3.95 1.55 -16.61
CA PHE A 78 3.89 0.82 -15.34
C PHE A 78 2.86 -0.30 -15.39
N ASN A 79 3.04 -1.29 -14.54
CA ASN A 79 2.11 -2.41 -14.39
C ASN A 79 1.09 -2.10 -13.30
N THR A 80 -0.16 -2.42 -13.54
CA THR A 80 -1.24 -2.27 -12.57
C THR A 80 -1.79 -3.62 -12.14
N SER A 81 -2.14 -3.78 -10.85
CA SER A 81 -2.83 -4.96 -10.35
C SER A 81 -3.76 -4.63 -9.19
N TRP A 82 -4.96 -5.27 -9.19
CA TRP A 82 -5.87 -5.23 -8.06
C TRP A 82 -5.30 -5.94 -6.83
N GLU A 83 -4.41 -6.90 -7.01
CA GLU A 83 -3.79 -7.69 -5.94
C GLU A 83 -2.96 -6.84 -4.98
N ILE A 84 -2.53 -5.64 -5.40
CA ILE A 84 -1.87 -4.66 -4.54
C ILE A 84 -2.75 -3.46 -4.19
N ASN A 85 -4.09 -3.54 -4.40
CA ASN A 85 -5.04 -2.57 -3.85
C ASN A 85 -4.95 -2.49 -2.32
N GLU A 86 -5.52 -1.43 -1.75
CA GLU A 86 -5.68 -1.32 -0.30
C GLU A 86 -6.57 -2.45 0.24
N ARG A 87 -6.48 -2.75 1.51
CA ARG A 87 -7.37 -3.68 2.22
C ARG A 87 -8.82 -3.20 2.12
N HIS A 88 -9.74 -4.10 1.85
CA HIS A 88 -11.16 -3.80 1.85
C HIS A 88 -11.71 -3.68 3.27
N TYR A 89 -12.29 -2.54 3.61
CA TYR A 89 -12.75 -2.27 4.98
C TYR A 89 -14.20 -2.70 5.27
N GLY A 90 -14.84 -3.43 4.35
CA GLY A 90 -16.20 -3.94 4.55
C GLY A 90 -17.19 -2.81 4.85
N ALA A 91 -18.08 -3.05 5.77
CA ALA A 91 -19.11 -2.10 6.20
C ALA A 91 -18.55 -0.83 6.89
N LEU A 92 -17.26 -0.80 7.25
CA LEU A 92 -16.61 0.43 7.75
C LEU A 92 -16.26 1.43 6.65
N THR A 93 -16.32 1.04 5.38
CA THR A 93 -15.98 1.90 4.25
C THR A 93 -16.79 3.19 4.26
N GLY A 94 -16.10 4.33 4.16
CA GLY A 94 -16.71 5.66 4.15
C GLY A 94 -17.00 6.24 5.54
N LEU A 95 -16.97 5.45 6.61
CA LEU A 95 -17.22 5.93 7.95
C LEU A 95 -16.02 6.70 8.52
N ASN A 96 -16.30 7.71 9.35
CA ASN A 96 -15.27 8.45 10.06
C ASN A 96 -14.64 7.58 11.16
N LYS A 97 -13.32 7.59 11.27
CA LYS A 97 -12.59 6.72 12.20
C LYS A 97 -12.79 7.09 13.67
N GLU A 98 -12.88 8.40 13.98
CA GLU A 98 -13.10 8.85 15.36
C GLU A 98 -14.52 8.53 15.83
N GLU A 99 -15.52 8.73 14.96
CA GLU A 99 -16.90 8.36 15.25
C GLU A 99 -17.05 6.86 15.50
N MET A 100 -16.39 6.05 14.63
CA MET A 100 -16.39 4.61 14.80
C MET A 100 -15.68 4.17 16.08
N LYS A 101 -14.52 4.77 16.41
CA LYS A 101 -13.81 4.50 17.66
C LYS A 101 -14.71 4.77 18.87
N LYS A 102 -15.46 5.88 18.86
CA LYS A 102 -16.43 6.20 19.93
C LYS A 102 -17.59 5.20 19.98
N LYS A 103 -18.07 4.75 18.81
CA LYS A 103 -19.24 3.86 18.71
C LYS A 103 -18.97 2.43 19.16
N ILE A 104 -17.83 1.85 18.77
CA ILE A 104 -17.51 0.42 19.01
C ILE A 104 -16.46 0.20 20.10
N GLY A 105 -15.89 1.26 20.66
CA GLY A 105 -14.80 1.21 21.65
C GLY A 105 -13.43 1.04 21.01
N GLU A 106 -12.39 1.43 21.75
CA GLU A 106 -11.01 1.46 21.27
C GLU A 106 -10.48 0.07 20.92
N ASP A 107 -10.74 -0.94 21.74
CA ASP A 107 -10.25 -2.30 21.55
C ASP A 107 -10.80 -2.93 20.26
N GLN A 108 -12.11 -2.84 20.05
CA GLN A 108 -12.74 -3.37 18.85
C GLN A 108 -12.32 -2.60 17.59
N PHE A 109 -12.19 -1.27 17.69
CA PHE A 109 -11.67 -0.43 16.63
C PHE A 109 -10.25 -0.82 16.25
N ASN A 110 -9.37 -1.04 17.23
CA ASN A 110 -7.99 -1.45 16.98
C ASN A 110 -7.92 -2.87 16.39
N LYS A 111 -8.76 -3.81 16.85
CA LYS A 111 -8.88 -5.14 16.24
C LYS A 111 -9.21 -5.03 14.75
N TYR A 112 -10.25 -4.31 14.35
CA TYR A 112 -10.61 -4.13 12.95
C TYR A 112 -9.54 -3.39 12.14
N ARG A 113 -8.81 -2.48 12.76
CA ARG A 113 -7.85 -1.64 12.05
C ARG A 113 -6.46 -2.25 11.94
N ARG A 114 -6.00 -2.99 12.93
CA ARG A 114 -4.59 -3.32 13.10
C ARG A 114 -4.27 -4.81 13.23
N SER A 115 -5.23 -5.65 13.65
CA SER A 115 -4.97 -7.07 13.83
C SER A 115 -4.60 -7.77 12.52
N TRP A 116 -4.02 -8.94 12.66
CA TRP A 116 -3.60 -9.76 11.55
C TRP A 116 -4.79 -10.40 10.81
N ASP A 117 -5.68 -11.05 11.54
CA ASP A 117 -6.68 -11.98 11.02
C ASP A 117 -8.13 -11.56 11.26
N VAL A 118 -8.37 -10.44 11.97
CA VAL A 118 -9.74 -9.95 12.21
C VAL A 118 -10.14 -8.98 11.10
N ALA A 119 -11.12 -9.39 10.29
CA ALA A 119 -11.74 -8.53 9.29
C ALA A 119 -12.84 -7.65 9.92
N PRO A 120 -13.07 -6.43 9.40
CA PRO A 120 -14.29 -5.68 9.68
C PRO A 120 -15.54 -6.45 9.24
N PRO A 121 -16.75 -6.10 9.72
CA PRO A 121 -17.98 -6.69 9.21
C PRO A 121 -18.08 -6.55 7.70
N ALA A 122 -18.57 -7.61 7.04
CA ALA A 122 -18.71 -7.62 5.60
C ALA A 122 -19.70 -6.54 5.13
N MET A 123 -19.42 -5.96 3.97
CA MET A 123 -20.36 -5.07 3.29
C MET A 123 -21.48 -5.91 2.69
N SER A 124 -22.73 -5.48 2.82
CA SER A 124 -23.87 -6.14 2.18
C SER A 124 -24.04 -5.73 0.73
N ASP A 125 -24.80 -6.49 -0.04
CA ASP A 125 -25.14 -6.14 -1.43
C ASP A 125 -25.94 -4.85 -1.52
N SER A 126 -26.74 -4.54 -0.49
CA SER A 126 -27.55 -3.33 -0.40
C SER A 126 -26.81 -2.11 0.15
N ASP A 127 -25.54 -2.25 0.49
CA ASP A 127 -24.75 -1.12 1.02
C ASP A 127 -24.58 -0.04 -0.05
N LYS A 128 -25.00 1.19 0.29
CA LYS A 128 -24.92 2.36 -0.59
C LYS A 128 -23.53 2.67 -1.10
N ASN A 129 -22.50 2.28 -0.37
CA ASN A 129 -21.10 2.50 -0.76
C ASN A 129 -20.61 1.47 -1.78
N ARG A 130 -21.35 0.38 -2.03
CA ARG A 130 -20.95 -0.67 -2.97
C ARG A 130 -20.84 -0.15 -4.40
N SER A 131 -21.71 0.76 -4.81
CA SER A 131 -21.64 1.41 -6.11
C SER A 131 -20.34 2.19 -6.35
N LEU A 132 -19.69 2.64 -5.28
CA LEU A 132 -18.40 3.36 -5.37
C LEU A 132 -17.24 2.46 -5.83
N PHE A 133 -17.39 1.14 -5.78
CA PHE A 133 -16.40 0.17 -6.30
C PHE A 133 -16.67 -0.26 -7.73
N SER A 134 -17.83 0.07 -8.27
CA SER A 134 -18.32 -0.44 -9.57
C SER A 134 -17.34 -0.24 -10.73
N PRO A 135 -16.68 0.92 -10.88
CA PRO A 135 -15.72 1.13 -11.97
C PRO A 135 -14.46 0.24 -11.87
N LEU A 136 -14.07 -0.15 -10.65
CA LEU A 136 -12.89 -1.00 -10.42
C LEU A 136 -13.22 -2.48 -10.61
N ASN A 137 -14.44 -2.89 -10.26
CA ASN A 137 -14.87 -4.29 -10.33
C ASN A 137 -14.85 -4.84 -11.76
N ALA A 138 -15.03 -4.00 -12.78
CA ALA A 138 -14.95 -4.41 -14.17
C ALA A 138 -13.57 -4.98 -14.59
N ASN A 139 -12.50 -4.60 -13.87
CA ASN A 139 -11.13 -5.04 -14.15
C ASN A 139 -10.63 -6.11 -13.19
N ILE A 140 -11.50 -6.60 -12.29
CA ILE A 140 -11.17 -7.64 -11.33
C ILE A 140 -11.82 -8.95 -11.78
N PRO A 141 -11.12 -10.10 -11.76
CA PRO A 141 -11.72 -11.36 -12.12
C PRO A 141 -12.99 -11.65 -11.30
N LEU A 142 -13.97 -12.24 -11.95
CA LEU A 142 -15.25 -12.57 -11.33
C LEU A 142 -15.05 -13.37 -10.04
N GLY A 143 -15.72 -12.97 -8.95
CA GLY A 143 -15.61 -13.60 -7.65
C GLY A 143 -14.39 -13.20 -6.81
N MET A 144 -13.45 -12.39 -7.34
CA MET A 144 -12.26 -11.95 -6.61
C MET A 144 -12.41 -10.62 -5.88
N SER A 145 -13.54 -9.92 -6.04
CA SER A 145 -13.83 -8.70 -5.28
C SER A 145 -14.30 -9.06 -3.87
N PRO A 146 -13.55 -8.71 -2.81
CA PRO A 146 -13.92 -9.08 -1.45
C PRO A 146 -15.07 -8.21 -0.91
N PHE A 147 -15.84 -8.76 0.02
CA PHE A 147 -16.83 -8.00 0.81
C PHE A 147 -16.22 -7.38 2.07
N THR A 148 -15.08 -7.87 2.51
CA THR A 148 -14.24 -7.39 3.61
C THR A 148 -12.90 -8.11 3.58
N GLU A 149 -11.88 -7.54 4.20
CA GLU A 149 -10.56 -8.18 4.34
C GLU A 149 -9.96 -7.91 5.72
N SER A 150 -9.36 -8.95 6.29
CA SER A 150 -8.31 -8.83 7.30
C SER A 150 -6.96 -8.46 6.64
N LEU A 151 -5.92 -8.21 7.44
CA LEU A 151 -4.58 -8.06 6.87
C LEU A 151 -4.04 -9.37 6.29
N LYS A 152 -4.45 -10.52 6.86
CA LYS A 152 -4.14 -11.86 6.36
C LYS A 152 -4.73 -12.10 4.97
N ASP A 153 -5.96 -11.67 4.72
CA ASP A 153 -6.59 -11.78 3.40
C ASP A 153 -5.84 -10.91 2.38
N THR A 154 -5.49 -9.68 2.76
CA THR A 154 -4.65 -8.81 1.95
C THR A 154 -3.29 -9.45 1.64
N TYR A 155 -2.65 -10.08 2.62
CA TYR A 155 -1.39 -10.80 2.46
C TYR A 155 -1.53 -11.97 1.46
N ASN A 156 -2.61 -12.72 1.56
CA ASN A 156 -2.85 -13.89 0.71
C ASN A 156 -2.99 -13.55 -0.80
N ARG A 157 -3.32 -12.30 -1.16
CA ARG A 157 -3.31 -11.84 -2.55
C ARG A 157 -2.04 -11.08 -2.94
N VAL A 158 -1.45 -10.33 -2.01
CA VAL A 158 -0.24 -9.53 -2.29
C VAL A 158 0.99 -10.42 -2.50
N ILE A 159 1.18 -11.46 -1.69
CA ILE A 159 2.39 -12.27 -1.75
C ILE A 159 2.48 -13.13 -3.01
N PRO A 160 1.44 -13.83 -3.47
CA PRO A 160 1.49 -14.51 -4.76
C PRO A 160 1.80 -13.56 -5.93
N TYR A 161 1.26 -12.36 -5.91
CA TYR A 161 1.57 -11.34 -6.92
C TYR A 161 3.04 -10.91 -6.86
N TYR A 162 3.56 -10.64 -5.66
CA TYR A 162 4.98 -10.31 -5.47
C TYR A 162 5.89 -11.43 -6.02
N GLU A 163 5.61 -12.69 -5.69
CA GLU A 163 6.42 -13.83 -6.12
C GLU A 163 6.39 -14.01 -7.66
N ARG A 164 5.22 -13.84 -8.27
CA ARG A 164 5.00 -14.05 -9.71
C ARG A 164 5.52 -12.90 -10.58
N GLU A 165 5.33 -11.64 -10.13
CA GLU A 165 5.56 -10.48 -11.00
C GLU A 165 6.75 -9.61 -10.56
N ILE A 166 6.86 -9.32 -9.27
CA ILE A 166 7.83 -8.36 -8.74
C ILE A 166 9.19 -9.02 -8.53
N LYS A 167 9.21 -10.15 -7.85
CA LYS A 167 10.42 -10.89 -7.48
C LYS A 167 11.25 -11.30 -8.70
N ILE A 168 10.60 -11.67 -9.81
CA ILE A 168 11.28 -12.04 -11.05
C ILE A 168 12.17 -10.91 -11.56
N ASN A 169 11.73 -9.66 -11.42
CA ASN A 169 12.53 -8.50 -11.82
C ASN A 169 13.70 -8.25 -10.86
N LEU A 170 13.54 -8.50 -9.58
CA LEU A 170 14.63 -8.42 -8.60
C LEU A 170 15.70 -9.50 -8.86
N ILE A 171 15.30 -10.73 -9.25
CA ILE A 171 16.21 -11.80 -9.68
C ILE A 171 17.04 -11.38 -10.90
N LYS A 172 16.45 -10.62 -11.82
CA LYS A 172 17.11 -10.03 -12.99
C LYS A 172 17.93 -8.77 -12.66
N GLU A 173 18.23 -8.55 -11.40
CA GLU A 173 18.99 -7.40 -10.87
C GLU A 173 18.40 -6.03 -11.20
N LYS A 174 17.11 -5.94 -11.51
CA LYS A 174 16.40 -4.69 -11.79
C LYS A 174 16.03 -3.95 -10.51
N ASN A 175 16.02 -2.62 -10.56
CA ASN A 175 15.45 -1.77 -9.53
C ASN A 175 13.94 -1.61 -9.78
N VAL A 176 13.14 -1.97 -8.79
CA VAL A 176 11.69 -2.02 -8.89
C VAL A 176 11.05 -1.00 -7.97
N LEU A 177 10.16 -0.18 -8.51
CA LEU A 177 9.33 0.75 -7.74
C LEU A 177 7.91 0.17 -7.58
N VAL A 178 7.42 0.10 -6.36
CA VAL A 178 6.04 -0.27 -6.04
C VAL A 178 5.37 0.89 -5.31
N VAL A 179 4.37 1.50 -5.94
CA VAL A 179 3.54 2.52 -5.30
C VAL A 179 2.19 1.93 -4.98
N ALA A 180 1.90 1.73 -3.68
CA ALA A 180 0.71 1.05 -3.23
C ALA A 180 0.12 1.66 -1.95
N HIS A 181 -0.45 0.86 -1.06
CA HIS A 181 -1.25 1.33 0.08
C HIS A 181 -0.71 0.86 1.41
N GLY A 182 -1.24 1.44 2.50
CA GLY A 182 -0.79 1.14 3.84
C GLY A 182 -0.83 -0.36 4.16
N ASN A 183 -1.95 -1.04 3.90
CA ASN A 183 -2.07 -2.46 4.27
C ASN A 183 -1.43 -3.40 3.24
N SER A 184 -1.47 -3.12 1.94
CA SER A 184 -0.77 -3.95 0.95
C SER A 184 0.75 -3.90 1.17
N LEU A 185 1.32 -2.73 1.48
CA LEU A 185 2.75 -2.61 1.81
C LEU A 185 3.08 -3.23 3.18
N ARG A 186 2.19 -3.14 4.19
CA ARG A 186 2.37 -3.85 5.47
C ARG A 186 2.40 -5.36 5.27
N ALA A 187 1.52 -5.90 4.43
CA ALA A 187 1.52 -7.31 4.06
C ALA A 187 2.84 -7.72 3.39
N LEU A 188 3.32 -6.94 2.45
CA LEU A 188 4.60 -7.19 1.78
C LEU A 188 5.79 -7.08 2.74
N CYS A 189 5.83 -6.06 3.59
CA CYS A 189 6.87 -5.92 4.61
C CYS A 189 6.84 -7.06 5.63
N LYS A 190 5.63 -7.54 6.04
CA LYS A 190 5.51 -8.72 6.90
C LYS A 190 6.23 -9.93 6.32
N PHE A 191 6.06 -10.17 5.02
CA PHE A 191 6.74 -11.25 4.31
C PHE A 191 8.25 -11.03 4.22
N LEU A 192 8.68 -9.88 3.71
CA LEU A 192 10.09 -9.58 3.43
C LEU A 192 10.96 -9.51 4.70
N PHE A 193 10.39 -9.08 5.80
CA PHE A 193 11.09 -8.91 7.07
C PHE A 193 10.72 -9.98 8.11
N ASN A 194 9.94 -10.99 7.73
CA ASN A 194 9.47 -12.04 8.62
C ASN A 194 8.86 -11.51 9.93
N ILE A 195 8.03 -10.47 9.84
CA ILE A 195 7.39 -9.86 11.01
C ILE A 195 6.31 -10.81 11.55
N SER A 196 6.31 -11.06 12.86
CA SER A 196 5.30 -11.91 13.48
C SER A 196 3.89 -11.32 13.40
N GLU A 197 2.86 -12.19 13.56
CA GLU A 197 1.47 -11.77 13.59
C GLU A 197 1.17 -10.83 14.76
N GLN A 198 1.86 -11.02 15.87
CA GLN A 198 1.73 -10.20 17.08
C GLN A 198 2.35 -8.80 16.89
N LYS A 199 3.41 -8.68 16.11
CA LYS A 199 4.13 -7.41 15.93
C LYS A 199 3.64 -6.59 14.72
N ILE A 200 2.91 -7.19 13.79
CA ILE A 200 2.50 -6.49 12.57
C ILE A 200 1.58 -5.29 12.83
N HIS A 201 0.86 -5.28 13.95
CA HIS A 201 -0.01 -4.15 14.31
C HIS A 201 0.76 -2.85 14.51
N ASP A 202 2.03 -2.90 14.92
CA ASP A 202 2.89 -1.73 15.17
C ASP A 202 3.50 -1.16 13.88
N LEU A 203 3.51 -1.94 12.80
CA LEU A 203 4.11 -1.47 11.56
C LEU A 203 3.26 -0.37 10.92
N GLU A 204 3.88 0.77 10.69
CA GLU A 204 3.29 1.92 10.01
C GLU A 204 4.13 2.32 8.79
N ILE A 205 3.48 2.48 7.63
CA ILE A 205 4.13 2.97 6.42
C ILE A 205 3.65 4.41 6.17
N PRO A 206 4.54 5.41 6.27
CA PRO A 206 4.17 6.80 6.06
C PRO A 206 3.80 7.07 4.60
N THR A 207 2.88 8.02 4.37
CA THR A 207 2.50 8.46 3.01
C THR A 207 3.66 9.19 2.33
N GLY A 208 3.86 8.93 1.03
CA GLY A 208 4.83 9.67 0.22
C GLY A 208 6.26 9.67 0.79
N ASN A 209 6.69 8.58 1.43
CA ASN A 209 8.07 8.43 1.90
C ASN A 209 8.64 7.11 1.38
N PRO A 210 9.52 7.15 0.36
CA PRO A 210 10.07 5.93 -0.21
C PRO A 210 10.91 5.15 0.81
N LEU A 211 10.60 3.87 0.96
CA LEU A 211 11.36 2.88 1.70
C LEU A 211 12.21 2.08 0.70
N ILE A 212 13.51 2.15 0.82
CA ILE A 212 14.46 1.40 -0.01
C ILE A 212 14.83 0.10 0.68
N LEU A 213 14.76 -1.01 -0.06
CA LEU A 213 15.26 -2.31 0.36
C LEU A 213 16.36 -2.75 -0.62
N GLU A 214 17.53 -3.05 -0.09
CA GLU A 214 18.67 -3.58 -0.84
C GLU A 214 18.82 -5.07 -0.54
N PHE A 215 18.91 -5.88 -1.58
CA PHE A 215 18.95 -7.33 -1.47
C PHE A 215 20.35 -7.89 -1.72
N ASP A 216 20.64 -9.03 -1.10
CA ASP A 216 21.76 -9.87 -1.51
C ASP A 216 21.39 -10.78 -2.69
N LYS A 217 22.34 -11.61 -3.13
CA LYS A 217 22.15 -12.57 -4.25
C LYS A 217 21.08 -13.64 -3.96
N SER A 218 20.76 -13.88 -2.68
CA SER A 218 19.70 -14.82 -2.26
C SER A 218 18.36 -14.15 -2.04
N LEU A 219 18.22 -12.87 -2.42
CA LEU A 219 17.04 -12.02 -2.20
C LEU A 219 16.65 -11.87 -0.72
N LYS A 220 17.62 -11.91 0.18
CA LYS A 220 17.43 -11.47 1.56
C LYS A 220 17.70 -9.97 1.67
N VAL A 221 16.86 -9.28 2.45
CA VAL A 221 17.05 -7.85 2.72
C VAL A 221 18.32 -7.65 3.55
N ARG A 222 19.32 -6.97 2.99
CA ARG A 222 20.58 -6.64 3.67
C ARG A 222 20.53 -5.27 4.34
N LYS A 223 19.88 -4.31 3.67
CA LYS A 223 19.78 -2.94 4.15
C LYS A 223 18.41 -2.39 3.79
N TYR A 224 17.86 -1.56 4.65
CA TYR A 224 16.65 -0.81 4.39
C TYR A 224 16.73 0.56 5.05
N TYR A 225 16.10 1.55 4.42
CA TYR A 225 16.03 2.90 4.95
C TYR A 225 14.94 3.70 4.25
N TYR A 226 14.35 4.66 4.97
CA TYR A 226 13.47 5.65 4.39
C TYR A 226 14.29 6.83 3.86
N LEU A 227 13.89 7.40 2.72
CA LEU A 227 14.59 8.56 2.15
C LEU A 227 14.33 9.84 2.95
N ASP A 228 13.15 10.00 3.55
CA ASP A 228 12.89 11.07 4.51
C ASP A 228 13.00 10.53 5.93
N GLU A 229 14.18 10.64 6.51
CA GLU A 229 14.46 10.14 7.87
C GLU A 229 13.59 10.79 8.93
N LYS A 230 13.23 12.08 8.77
CA LYS A 230 12.37 12.82 9.72
C LYS A 230 10.96 12.24 9.81
N ARG A 231 10.48 11.61 8.73
CA ARG A 231 9.18 10.96 8.65
C ARG A 231 9.27 9.43 8.67
N ALA A 232 10.47 8.89 8.89
CA ALA A 232 10.67 7.46 9.00
C ALA A 232 9.88 6.87 10.17
N LYS A 233 9.34 5.67 9.95
CA LYS A 233 8.73 4.86 11.00
C LYS A 233 9.58 3.62 11.21
N LYS A 234 9.72 3.21 12.48
CA LYS A 234 10.52 2.03 12.81
C LYS A 234 9.91 0.78 12.18
N ILE A 235 10.71 0.02 11.46
CA ILE A 235 10.34 -1.32 11.00
C ILE A 235 10.78 -2.30 12.07
N ILE A 236 9.84 -3.08 12.58
CA ILE A 236 10.06 -4.03 13.67
C ILE A 236 10.34 -5.39 13.04
N PHE A 237 11.51 -5.94 13.29
CA PHE A 237 11.87 -7.30 12.88
C PHE A 237 11.62 -8.31 14.00
N ASN A 238 11.41 -9.57 13.61
CA ASN A 238 11.78 -10.68 14.49
C ASN A 238 13.29 -10.90 14.34
N GLN A 239 14.03 -10.56 15.38
CA GLN A 239 15.39 -11.06 15.55
C GLN A 239 15.33 -12.51 15.93
#